data_dbacc7c1820f66d5d4768512cf6e510b
#
_entry.id   dbacc7c1820f66d5d4768512cf6e510b
#
_cell.length_a   1.000
_cell.length_b   1.000
_cell.length_c   1.000
_cell.angle_alpha   90.00
_cell.angle_beta   90.00
_cell.angle_gamma   90.00
#
_symmetry.space_group_name_H-M   'P 1'
#
loop_
_entity.id
_entity.type
_entity.pdbx_description
1 polymer ?
#
loop_
_entity_poly.entity_id
_entity_poly.type
_entity_poly.pdbx_seq_one_letter_code
_entity_poly.pdbx_strand_id
1 'polypeptide(L)'
;RAQNLGLDFTLLAQGIPFVHAGEEILRSKSMDRNSYNSGDWFNRLDWTLQSNNFGVGLPPAGDNQGDWPLIGPRLANPNLKPGQPDMQANYTHAQDLLRIRNSSPLFRLQTEEDVMGRLQFLNTGPSQIPGLIVMRLSDKVDALPDIDPVNEDVVVLFNATAVTQTFTLVDFTQAGAAAQTFQLHAVQANSSDPVVRGST
;
A
#
# COMPACT_ATOMS: atom_id res chain seq x y z
N ARG A 1 0.01 -2.12 -10.19
CA ARG A 1 -1.05 -2.24 -9.15
C ARG A 1 -0.66 -3.19 -8.01
N ALA A 2 -0.08 -4.37 -8.28
CA ALA A 2 0.35 -5.26 -7.19
C ALA A 2 1.40 -4.60 -6.26
N GLN A 3 2.35 -3.86 -6.83
CA GLN A 3 3.31 -3.07 -6.06
C GLN A 3 2.63 -1.98 -5.22
N ASN A 4 1.63 -1.28 -5.79
CA ASN A 4 0.86 -0.27 -5.07
C ASN A 4 0.18 -0.90 -3.85
N LEU A 5 -0.47 -2.05 -4.02
CA LEU A 5 -1.11 -2.76 -2.91
C LEU A 5 -0.12 -3.11 -1.78
N GLY A 6 1.14 -3.45 -2.12
CA GLY A 6 2.19 -3.66 -1.13
C GLY A 6 2.51 -2.39 -0.32
N LEU A 7 2.56 -1.24 -0.99
CA LEU A 7 2.71 0.07 -0.34
C LEU A 7 1.49 0.44 0.49
N ASP A 8 0.27 0.13 0.01
CA ASP A 8 -0.98 0.36 0.75
C ASP A 8 -0.95 -0.35 2.11
N PHE A 9 -0.58 -1.64 2.13
CA PHE A 9 -0.44 -2.39 3.37
C PHE A 9 0.63 -1.79 4.29
N THR A 10 1.77 -1.42 3.74
CA THR A 10 2.89 -0.89 4.54
C THR A 10 2.54 0.46 5.16
N LEU A 11 1.92 1.35 4.38
CA LEU A 11 1.70 2.74 4.80
C LEU A 11 0.38 2.97 5.53
N LEU A 12 -0.65 2.15 5.31
CA LEU A 12 -1.96 2.34 5.96
C LEU A 12 -2.20 1.41 7.15
N ALA A 13 -1.38 0.37 7.34
CA ALA A 13 -1.44 -0.46 8.55
C ALA A 13 -0.99 0.32 9.80
N GLN A 14 -1.38 -0.20 10.97
CA GLN A 14 -0.90 0.33 12.25
C GLN A 14 0.60 0.05 12.47
N GLY A 15 1.20 0.80 13.35
CA GLY A 15 2.63 0.72 13.67
C GLY A 15 3.49 1.65 12.82
N ILE A 16 4.79 1.48 12.93
CA ILE A 16 5.78 2.30 12.22
C ILE A 16 6.02 1.69 10.83
N PRO A 17 5.68 2.39 9.73
CA PRO A 17 5.91 1.87 8.39
C PRO A 17 7.42 1.81 8.10
N PHE A 18 7.86 0.67 7.58
CA PHE A 18 9.22 0.49 7.12
C PHE A 18 9.21 0.26 5.61
N VAL A 19 9.66 1.27 4.85
CA VAL A 19 9.68 1.27 3.39
C VAL A 19 11.12 1.16 2.92
N HIS A 20 11.39 0.21 2.02
CA HIS A 20 12.71 0.09 1.41
C HIS A 20 12.92 1.23 0.40
N ALA A 21 13.99 1.99 0.56
CA ALA A 21 14.27 3.15 -0.30
C ALA A 21 14.27 2.77 -1.79
N GLY A 22 13.44 3.44 -2.56
CA GLY A 22 13.23 3.20 -3.99
C GLY A 22 12.01 2.35 -4.33
N GLU A 23 11.26 1.81 -3.36
CA GLU A 23 9.99 1.13 -3.65
C GLU A 23 9.00 2.09 -4.33
N GLU A 24 8.95 3.33 -3.89
CA GLU A 24 8.11 4.40 -4.43
C GLU A 24 8.43 4.75 -5.89
N ILE A 25 9.63 4.45 -6.36
CA ILE A 25 10.08 4.68 -7.75
C ILE A 25 10.29 3.37 -8.52
N LEU A 26 9.77 2.25 -8.04
CA LEU A 26 9.91 0.92 -8.65
C LEU A 26 11.37 0.51 -8.87
N ARG A 27 12.28 0.86 -7.94
CA ARG A 27 13.69 0.48 -8.06
C ARG A 27 13.86 -1.02 -8.22
N SER A 28 14.72 -1.42 -9.14
CA SER A 28 15.16 -2.79 -9.31
C SER A 28 16.62 -2.97 -8.87
N LYS A 29 16.93 -4.12 -8.32
CA LYS A 29 18.29 -4.60 -8.11
C LYS A 29 18.70 -5.63 -9.14
N SER A 30 18.11 -5.57 -10.35
CA SER A 30 18.38 -6.50 -11.45
C SER A 30 18.22 -7.99 -11.06
N MET A 31 17.23 -8.26 -10.18
CA MET A 31 16.94 -9.59 -9.61
C MET A 31 18.09 -10.19 -8.77
N ASP A 32 19.01 -9.36 -8.27
CA ASP A 32 20.03 -9.81 -7.32
C ASP A 32 19.36 -10.19 -6.00
N ARG A 33 19.51 -11.44 -5.59
CA ARG A 33 18.90 -11.97 -4.38
C ARG A 33 19.55 -11.47 -3.08
N ASN A 34 20.80 -11.01 -3.15
CA ASN A 34 21.57 -10.53 -2.01
C ASN A 34 22.50 -9.39 -2.43
N SER A 35 21.95 -8.18 -2.54
CA SER A 35 22.71 -7.01 -2.99
C SER A 35 23.54 -6.33 -1.90
N TYR A 36 23.63 -6.90 -0.71
CA TYR A 36 24.41 -6.34 0.40
C TYR A 36 25.86 -6.02 -0.01
N ASN A 37 26.46 -6.90 -0.78
CA ASN A 37 27.86 -6.84 -1.19
C ASN A 37 28.03 -6.67 -2.70
N SER A 38 27.00 -6.26 -3.42
CA SER A 38 27.01 -6.18 -4.91
C SER A 38 27.50 -4.85 -5.45
N GLY A 39 27.86 -3.90 -4.58
CA GLY A 39 28.35 -2.57 -4.95
C GLY A 39 27.26 -1.58 -5.36
N ASP A 40 27.71 -0.33 -5.64
CA ASP A 40 26.82 0.82 -5.84
C ASP A 40 25.96 0.68 -7.09
N TRP A 41 26.44 0.00 -8.10
CA TRP A 41 25.73 -0.18 -9.35
C TRP A 41 24.39 -0.91 -9.17
N PHE A 42 24.34 -1.96 -8.32
CA PHE A 42 23.12 -2.71 -7.99
C PHE A 42 22.24 -1.99 -6.95
N ASN A 43 22.85 -1.08 -6.19
CA ASN A 43 22.18 -0.35 -5.12
C ASN A 43 21.78 1.07 -5.51
N ARG A 44 22.00 1.47 -6.75
CA ARG A 44 21.68 2.79 -7.27
C ARG A 44 20.21 3.15 -7.12
N LEU A 45 19.95 4.41 -6.76
CA LEU A 45 18.66 5.08 -6.79
C LEU A 45 18.68 6.18 -7.83
N ASP A 46 17.68 6.24 -8.69
CA ASP A 46 17.54 7.29 -9.70
C ASP A 46 16.24 8.08 -9.46
N TRP A 47 16.38 9.13 -8.68
CA TRP A 47 15.28 10.04 -8.35
C TRP A 47 14.80 10.90 -9.52
N THR A 48 15.50 10.86 -10.66
CA THR A 48 15.05 11.53 -11.89
C THR A 48 13.97 10.73 -12.63
N LEU A 49 13.70 9.50 -12.22
CA LEU A 49 12.76 8.57 -12.86
C LEU A 49 13.13 8.24 -14.32
N GLN A 50 14.40 8.42 -14.71
CA GLN A 50 14.88 8.06 -16.06
C GLN A 50 15.23 6.57 -16.15
N SER A 51 15.59 5.97 -15.03
CA SER A 51 15.90 4.54 -14.94
C SER A 51 15.47 3.97 -13.58
N ASN A 52 15.26 2.66 -13.52
CA ASN A 52 14.99 1.95 -12.28
C ASN A 52 15.94 0.77 -12.04
N ASN A 53 16.98 0.66 -12.82
CA ASN A 53 17.97 -0.40 -12.75
C ASN A 53 17.48 -1.80 -13.19
N PHE A 54 16.29 -1.94 -13.79
CA PHE A 54 15.83 -3.21 -14.33
C PHE A 54 16.50 -3.51 -15.68
N GLY A 55 16.99 -4.73 -15.85
CA GLY A 55 17.55 -5.19 -17.12
C GLY A 55 18.90 -4.57 -17.50
N VAL A 56 19.63 -4.03 -16.52
CA VAL A 56 20.96 -3.41 -16.76
C VAL A 56 22.11 -4.42 -16.77
N GLY A 57 21.84 -5.69 -16.52
CA GLY A 57 22.79 -6.80 -16.55
C GLY A 57 22.36 -7.94 -15.62
N LEU A 58 23.07 -9.05 -15.69
CA LEU A 58 22.90 -10.18 -14.77
C LEU A 58 23.47 -9.82 -13.40
N PRO A 59 22.84 -10.27 -12.31
CA PRO A 59 23.37 -10.09 -10.98
C PRO A 59 24.69 -10.87 -10.77
N PRO A 60 25.51 -10.49 -9.76
CA PRO A 60 26.82 -11.11 -9.52
C PRO A 60 26.75 -12.63 -9.39
N ALA A 61 27.73 -13.30 -9.98
CA ALA A 61 27.78 -14.76 -10.06
C ALA A 61 27.77 -15.44 -8.69
N GLY A 62 28.45 -14.88 -7.69
CA GLY A 62 28.65 -15.52 -6.38
C GLY A 62 27.37 -16.06 -5.76
N ASP A 63 26.32 -15.26 -5.76
CA ASP A 63 25.02 -15.65 -5.18
C ASP A 63 23.94 -16.02 -6.22
N ASN A 64 24.16 -15.71 -7.53
CA ASN A 64 23.08 -15.74 -8.51
C ASN A 64 23.34 -16.61 -9.73
N GLN A 65 24.55 -17.15 -9.92
CA GLN A 65 24.93 -17.83 -11.17
C GLN A 65 24.00 -19.01 -11.50
N GLY A 66 23.58 -19.77 -10.48
CA GLY A 66 22.65 -20.89 -10.65
C GLY A 66 21.28 -20.48 -11.18
N ASP A 67 20.87 -19.24 -10.92
CA ASP A 67 19.59 -18.68 -11.31
C ASP A 67 19.62 -17.88 -12.62
N TRP A 68 20.81 -17.65 -13.21
CA TRP A 68 20.95 -16.90 -14.47
C TRP A 68 20.09 -17.43 -15.62
N PRO A 69 19.93 -18.75 -15.84
CA PRO A 69 19.03 -19.27 -16.87
C PRO A 69 17.58 -18.81 -16.69
N LEU A 70 17.15 -18.58 -15.45
CA LEU A 70 15.82 -18.09 -15.09
C LEU A 70 15.74 -16.55 -15.14
N ILE A 71 16.75 -15.88 -14.64
CA ILE A 71 16.83 -14.42 -14.48
C ILE A 71 17.06 -13.73 -15.84
N GLY A 72 18.00 -14.24 -16.65
CA GLY A 72 18.41 -13.61 -17.90
C GLY A 72 17.26 -13.33 -18.86
N PRO A 73 16.40 -14.32 -19.19
CA PRO A 73 15.24 -14.10 -20.05
C PRO A 73 14.23 -13.08 -19.49
N ARG A 74 14.09 -13.01 -18.16
CA ARG A 74 13.20 -12.04 -17.52
C ARG A 74 13.75 -10.61 -17.62
N LEU A 75 15.03 -10.43 -17.32
CA LEU A 75 15.68 -9.12 -17.43
C LEU A 75 15.76 -8.60 -18.86
N ALA A 76 15.79 -9.52 -19.84
CA ALA A 76 15.77 -9.18 -21.26
C ALA A 76 14.36 -8.88 -21.80
N ASN A 77 13.31 -9.18 -21.04
CA ASN A 77 11.93 -8.98 -21.49
C ASN A 77 11.49 -7.51 -21.30
N PRO A 78 11.32 -6.74 -22.38
CA PRO A 78 10.95 -5.33 -22.29
C PRO A 78 9.56 -5.11 -21.64
N ASN A 79 8.67 -6.10 -21.69
CA ASN A 79 7.34 -6.01 -21.10
C ASN A 79 7.35 -6.07 -19.55
N LEU A 80 8.47 -6.48 -18.96
CA LEU A 80 8.64 -6.49 -17.50
C LEU A 80 9.37 -5.24 -16.97
N LYS A 81 9.90 -4.41 -17.88
CA LYS A 81 10.62 -3.19 -17.49
C LYS A 81 9.65 -2.03 -17.31
N PRO A 82 9.52 -1.47 -16.09
CA PRO A 82 8.74 -0.27 -15.88
C PRO A 82 9.28 0.91 -16.69
N GLY A 83 8.38 1.66 -17.29
CA GLY A 83 8.70 2.93 -17.93
C GLY A 83 8.61 4.11 -16.95
N GLN A 84 9.00 5.29 -17.42
CA GLN A 84 8.90 6.53 -16.62
C GLN A 84 7.45 6.81 -16.16
N PRO A 85 6.40 6.60 -16.98
CA PRO A 85 5.02 6.76 -16.52
C PRO A 85 4.65 5.82 -15.36
N ASP A 86 5.15 4.58 -15.37
CA ASP A 86 4.87 3.62 -14.29
C ASP A 86 5.55 4.05 -12.99
N MET A 87 6.81 4.48 -13.06
CA MET A 87 7.55 5.01 -11.92
C MET A 87 6.89 6.26 -11.35
N GLN A 88 6.49 7.19 -12.22
CA GLN A 88 5.80 8.41 -11.79
C GLN A 88 4.46 8.11 -11.14
N ALA A 89 3.67 7.18 -11.69
CA ALA A 89 2.39 6.78 -11.11
C ALA A 89 2.56 6.16 -9.74
N ASN A 90 3.55 5.26 -9.57
CA ASN A 90 3.84 4.64 -8.28
C ASN A 90 4.36 5.67 -7.25
N TYR A 91 5.20 6.60 -7.68
CA TYR A 91 5.69 7.69 -6.83
C TYR A 91 4.55 8.59 -6.34
N THR A 92 3.66 8.99 -7.25
CA THR A 92 2.47 9.79 -6.90
C THR A 92 1.57 9.04 -5.92
N HIS A 93 1.36 7.74 -6.15
CA HIS A 93 0.59 6.89 -5.25
C HIS A 93 1.19 6.84 -3.84
N ALA A 94 2.51 6.66 -3.74
CA ALA A 94 3.20 6.68 -2.44
C ALA A 94 3.02 8.02 -1.70
N GLN A 95 3.09 9.14 -2.42
CA GLN A 95 2.81 10.47 -1.85
C GLN A 95 1.37 10.59 -1.37
N ASP A 96 0.40 10.06 -2.11
CA ASP A 96 -1.01 10.06 -1.73
C ASP A 96 -1.24 9.25 -0.46
N LEU A 97 -0.63 8.07 -0.34
CA LEU A 97 -0.68 7.25 0.88
C LEU A 97 -0.12 7.98 2.11
N LEU A 98 1.01 8.68 1.94
CA LEU A 98 1.58 9.49 3.03
C LEU A 98 0.65 10.64 3.44
N ARG A 99 -0.03 11.29 2.49
CA ARG A 99 -1.04 12.32 2.78
C ARG A 99 -2.22 11.73 3.52
N ILE A 100 -2.73 10.57 3.08
CA ILE A 100 -3.83 9.85 3.75
C ILE A 100 -3.41 9.48 5.17
N ARG A 101 -2.25 8.84 5.34
CA ARG A 101 -1.75 8.47 6.66
C ARG A 101 -1.61 9.66 7.60
N ASN A 102 -1.20 10.81 7.08
CA ASN A 102 -1.02 12.02 7.88
C ASN A 102 -2.33 12.77 8.17
N SER A 103 -3.40 12.52 7.43
CA SER A 103 -4.68 13.22 7.56
C SER A 103 -5.45 12.86 8.84
N SER A 104 -5.17 11.69 9.42
CA SER A 104 -5.86 11.23 10.63
C SER A 104 -4.89 10.58 11.61
N PRO A 105 -4.99 10.88 12.91
CA PRO A 105 -4.25 10.18 13.96
C PRO A 105 -4.64 8.71 14.08
N LEU A 106 -5.83 8.30 13.62
CA LEU A 106 -6.30 6.92 13.63
C LEU A 106 -5.37 5.96 12.86
N PHE A 107 -4.63 6.44 11.85
CA PHE A 107 -3.60 5.65 11.17
C PHE A 107 -2.31 5.46 11.98
N ARG A 108 -2.17 6.13 13.12
CA ARG A 108 -0.92 6.21 13.89
C ARG A 108 -1.17 6.06 15.39
N LEU A 109 -2.00 5.08 15.76
CA LEU A 109 -2.32 4.78 17.15
C LEU A 109 -1.03 4.46 17.92
N GLN A 110 -0.90 4.99 19.13
CA GLN A 110 0.36 4.99 19.87
C GLN A 110 0.40 3.96 21.00
N THR A 111 -0.75 3.51 21.47
CA THR A 111 -0.86 2.60 22.60
C THR A 111 -1.50 1.29 22.22
N GLU A 112 -1.23 0.23 22.96
CA GLU A 112 -1.90 -1.06 22.79
C GLU A 112 -3.42 -0.92 22.98
N GLU A 113 -3.82 -0.12 23.98
CA GLU A 113 -5.22 0.13 24.30
C GLU A 113 -5.97 0.77 23.11
N ASP A 114 -5.37 1.79 22.48
CA ASP A 114 -5.92 2.41 21.29
C ASP A 114 -6.03 1.42 20.12
N VAL A 115 -4.99 0.62 19.86
CA VAL A 115 -4.99 -0.35 18.77
C VAL A 115 -6.07 -1.41 19.02
N MET A 116 -6.14 -1.97 20.22
CA MET A 116 -7.11 -3.00 20.55
C MET A 116 -8.55 -2.48 20.57
N GLY A 117 -8.75 -1.23 20.97
CA GLY A 117 -10.08 -0.63 21.05
C GLY A 117 -10.61 -0.10 19.71
N ARG A 118 -9.73 0.46 18.87
CA ARG A 118 -10.14 1.22 17.67
C ARG A 118 -10.00 0.46 16.36
N LEU A 119 -9.11 -0.55 16.27
CA LEU A 119 -8.85 -1.32 15.05
C LEU A 119 -9.75 -2.55 14.97
N GLN A 120 -10.45 -2.70 13.86
CA GLN A 120 -11.28 -3.88 13.56
C GLN A 120 -11.06 -4.35 12.13
N PHE A 121 -11.17 -5.66 11.90
CA PHE A 121 -11.26 -6.26 10.58
C PHE A 121 -12.67 -6.83 10.39
N LEU A 122 -13.38 -6.35 9.36
CA LEU A 122 -14.82 -6.62 9.19
C LEU A 122 -15.10 -7.80 8.26
N ASN A 123 -14.26 -8.01 7.23
CA ASN A 123 -14.41 -9.12 6.30
C ASN A 123 -13.70 -10.37 6.84
N THR A 124 -14.31 -11.04 7.81
CA THR A 124 -13.75 -12.20 8.50
C THR A 124 -14.74 -13.36 8.58
N GLY A 125 -14.25 -14.56 8.96
CA GLY A 125 -15.08 -15.73 9.16
C GLY A 125 -15.39 -16.52 7.88
N PRO A 126 -16.29 -17.53 7.96
CA PRO A 126 -16.58 -18.46 6.85
C PRO A 126 -17.17 -17.81 5.61
N SER A 127 -17.83 -16.65 5.76
CA SER A 127 -18.47 -15.91 4.66
C SER A 127 -17.61 -14.74 4.13
N GLN A 128 -16.35 -14.66 4.54
CA GLN A 128 -15.45 -13.62 4.06
C GLN A 128 -15.30 -13.65 2.52
N ILE A 129 -15.19 -12.48 1.92
CA ILE A 129 -14.86 -12.32 0.50
C ILE A 129 -13.35 -12.56 0.33
N PRO A 130 -12.93 -13.63 -0.37
CA PRO A 130 -11.50 -13.91 -0.54
C PRO A 130 -10.77 -12.81 -1.30
N GLY A 131 -9.57 -12.45 -0.84
CA GLY A 131 -8.76 -11.40 -1.45
C GLY A 131 -9.18 -9.96 -1.14
N LEU A 132 -10.17 -9.77 -0.27
CA LEU A 132 -10.56 -8.46 0.24
C LEU A 132 -10.27 -8.37 1.75
N ILE A 133 -9.52 -7.36 2.16
CA ILE A 133 -9.37 -6.98 3.57
C ILE A 133 -10.12 -5.68 3.80
N VAL A 134 -10.96 -5.64 4.82
CA VAL A 134 -11.69 -4.44 5.24
C VAL A 134 -11.25 -4.09 6.65
N MET A 135 -10.47 -3.03 6.77
CA MET A 135 -9.96 -2.49 8.02
C MET A 135 -10.78 -1.28 8.42
N ARG A 136 -11.28 -1.27 9.65
CA ARG A 136 -11.94 -0.11 10.27
C ARG A 136 -11.07 0.43 11.38
N LEU A 137 -10.99 1.75 11.44
CA LEU A 137 -10.40 2.52 12.54
C LEU A 137 -11.48 3.44 13.08
N SER A 138 -11.87 3.28 14.35
CA SER A 138 -12.96 4.06 14.95
C SER A 138 -12.42 5.01 16.01
N ASP A 139 -12.88 6.27 15.97
CA ASP A 139 -12.70 7.20 17.06
C ASP A 139 -13.82 7.11 18.12
N LYS A 140 -14.95 6.51 17.75
CA LYS A 140 -16.11 6.29 18.65
C LYS A 140 -15.94 5.01 19.46
N VAL A 141 -15.19 5.10 20.54
CA VAL A 141 -14.98 4.00 21.51
C VAL A 141 -15.29 4.52 22.91
N ASP A 142 -16.36 4.02 23.53
CA ASP A 142 -16.93 4.55 24.78
C ASP A 142 -15.92 4.73 25.93
N ALA A 143 -14.89 3.89 25.99
CA ALA A 143 -13.88 3.92 27.04
C ALA A 143 -12.63 4.74 26.70
N LEU A 144 -12.52 5.26 25.48
CA LEU A 144 -11.33 5.97 24.99
C LEU A 144 -11.66 7.42 24.61
N PRO A 145 -10.74 8.37 24.81
CA PRO A 145 -10.96 9.75 24.41
C PRO A 145 -10.96 9.90 22.88
N ASP A 146 -11.77 10.84 22.36
CA ASP A 146 -11.70 11.21 20.95
C ASP A 146 -10.30 11.77 20.62
N ILE A 147 -9.70 11.28 19.54
CA ILE A 147 -8.36 11.69 19.08
C ILE A 147 -8.35 12.29 17.68
N ASP A 148 -9.42 12.12 16.90
CA ASP A 148 -9.56 12.67 15.55
C ASP A 148 -10.72 13.68 15.50
N PRO A 149 -10.45 14.99 15.47
CA PRO A 149 -11.50 16.01 15.46
C PRO A 149 -12.30 16.07 14.15
N VAL A 150 -11.93 15.27 13.13
CA VAL A 150 -12.51 15.32 11.77
C VAL A 150 -13.24 14.04 11.41
N ASN A 151 -12.68 12.89 11.75
CA ASN A 151 -13.21 11.59 11.33
C ASN A 151 -13.65 10.79 12.55
N GLU A 152 -14.89 10.33 12.55
CA GLU A 152 -15.39 9.39 13.55
C GLU A 152 -14.96 7.95 13.22
N ASP A 153 -14.94 7.61 11.93
CA ASP A 153 -14.53 6.31 11.42
C ASP A 153 -13.75 6.47 10.11
N VAL A 154 -12.74 5.64 9.96
CA VAL A 154 -12.02 5.46 8.70
C VAL A 154 -12.11 4.00 8.30
N VAL A 155 -12.53 3.74 7.05
CA VAL A 155 -12.59 2.38 6.49
C VAL A 155 -11.64 2.27 5.32
N VAL A 156 -10.77 1.27 5.36
CA VAL A 156 -9.81 0.97 4.29
C VAL A 156 -10.12 -0.40 3.69
N LEU A 157 -10.33 -0.43 2.39
CA LEU A 157 -10.56 -1.65 1.63
C LEU A 157 -9.31 -1.97 0.80
N PHE A 158 -8.66 -3.09 1.10
CA PHE A 158 -7.54 -3.61 0.32
C PHE A 158 -8.06 -4.73 -0.58
N ASN A 159 -8.20 -4.44 -1.88
CA ASN A 159 -8.68 -5.40 -2.85
C ASN A 159 -7.52 -6.01 -3.64
N ALA A 160 -7.16 -7.25 -3.31
CA ALA A 160 -6.13 -8.03 -4.01
C ALA A 160 -6.69 -8.84 -5.19
N THR A 161 -7.99 -8.71 -5.51
CA THR A 161 -8.61 -9.42 -6.64
C THR A 161 -8.46 -8.62 -7.95
N ALA A 162 -8.72 -9.29 -9.08
CA ALA A 162 -8.70 -8.64 -10.39
C ALA A 162 -10.03 -7.94 -10.76
N VAL A 163 -11.02 -7.98 -9.87
CA VAL A 163 -12.37 -7.45 -10.12
C VAL A 163 -12.77 -6.44 -9.05
N THR A 164 -13.72 -5.58 -9.39
CA THR A 164 -14.34 -4.68 -8.41
C THR A 164 -15.02 -5.50 -7.33
N GLN A 165 -14.79 -5.11 -6.07
CA GLN A 165 -15.46 -5.70 -4.91
C GLN A 165 -16.36 -4.65 -4.26
N THR A 166 -17.48 -5.09 -3.75
CA THR A 166 -18.39 -4.29 -2.93
C THR A 166 -18.50 -4.95 -1.57
N PHE A 167 -18.33 -4.18 -0.51
CA PHE A 167 -18.51 -4.64 0.86
C PHE A 167 -19.61 -3.83 1.54
N THR A 168 -20.61 -4.51 2.08
CA THR A 168 -21.67 -3.86 2.83
C THR A 168 -21.24 -3.69 4.28
N LEU A 169 -21.13 -2.44 4.69
CA LEU A 169 -20.86 -2.11 6.08
C LEU A 169 -22.15 -2.29 6.89
N VAL A 170 -22.23 -3.39 7.63
CA VAL A 170 -23.34 -3.67 8.55
C VAL A 170 -22.90 -3.32 9.99
N ASP A 171 -23.85 -2.86 10.80
CA ASP A 171 -23.68 -2.61 12.24
C ASP A 171 -22.70 -1.47 12.63
N PHE A 172 -22.65 -0.40 11.83
CA PHE A 172 -21.99 0.85 12.26
C PHE A 172 -22.87 1.68 13.22
N THR A 173 -24.11 1.27 13.41
CA THR A 173 -25.03 1.94 14.32
C THR A 173 -24.95 1.30 15.69
N GLN A 174 -24.44 2.01 16.68
CA GLN A 174 -24.95 1.79 18.04
C GLN A 174 -26.47 1.95 17.99
N ALA A 175 -27.21 1.15 18.74
CA ALA A 175 -28.66 1.20 18.75
C ALA A 175 -29.14 2.65 18.99
N GLY A 176 -29.75 3.28 17.96
CA GLY A 176 -30.24 4.65 18.01
C GLY A 176 -29.38 5.73 17.34
N ALA A 177 -28.22 5.37 16.74
CA ALA A 177 -27.41 6.31 15.98
C ALA A 177 -27.98 6.55 14.57
N ALA A 178 -27.78 7.76 14.03
CA ALA A 178 -28.11 8.09 12.64
C ALA A 178 -27.27 7.23 11.67
N ALA A 179 -27.81 6.92 10.50
CA ALA A 179 -27.06 6.23 9.45
C ALA A 179 -25.79 7.02 9.10
N GLN A 180 -24.63 6.38 9.21
CA GLN A 180 -23.37 7.01 8.83
C GLN A 180 -23.22 6.98 7.30
N THR A 181 -22.76 8.09 6.74
CA THR A 181 -22.42 8.20 5.32
C THR A 181 -20.91 8.27 5.18
N PHE A 182 -20.32 7.30 4.50
CA PHE A 182 -18.92 7.32 4.14
C PHE A 182 -18.70 8.09 2.84
N GLN A 183 -17.60 8.81 2.76
CA GLN A 183 -17.15 9.51 1.57
C GLN A 183 -15.76 9.03 1.20
N LEU A 184 -15.48 8.97 -0.10
CA LEU A 184 -14.13 8.69 -0.56
C LEU A 184 -13.19 9.77 -0.04
N HIS A 185 -12.04 9.35 0.52
CA HIS A 185 -11.05 10.28 1.06
C HIS A 185 -10.65 11.33 0.02
N ALA A 186 -10.55 12.60 0.42
CA ALA A 186 -10.32 13.72 -0.49
C ALA A 186 -9.07 13.54 -1.38
N VAL A 187 -7.99 12.94 -0.87
CA VAL A 187 -6.80 12.60 -1.68
C VAL A 187 -7.15 11.61 -2.78
N GLN A 188 -7.94 10.58 -2.49
CA GLN A 188 -8.37 9.58 -3.47
C GLN A 188 -9.36 10.16 -4.49
N ALA A 189 -10.30 10.97 -4.04
CA ALA A 189 -11.25 11.66 -4.93
C ALA A 189 -10.55 12.58 -5.94
N ASN A 190 -9.36 13.08 -5.63
CA ASN A 190 -8.52 13.90 -6.51
C ASN A 190 -7.33 13.14 -7.12
N SER A 191 -7.28 11.82 -6.97
CA SER A 191 -6.18 11.01 -7.51
C SER A 191 -6.06 11.12 -9.03
N SER A 192 -4.84 11.09 -9.54
CA SER A 192 -4.57 10.96 -10.96
C SER A 192 -4.96 9.57 -11.53
N ASP A 193 -5.03 8.55 -10.69
CA ASP A 193 -5.51 7.21 -11.08
C ASP A 193 -7.04 7.20 -11.18
N PRO A 194 -7.62 7.02 -12.40
CA PRO A 194 -9.07 7.04 -12.59
C PRO A 194 -9.79 5.88 -11.88
N VAL A 195 -9.11 4.76 -11.60
CA VAL A 195 -9.70 3.64 -10.86
C VAL A 195 -9.84 3.99 -9.39
N VAL A 196 -8.82 4.61 -8.81
CA VAL A 196 -8.87 5.12 -7.42
C VAL A 196 -9.93 6.20 -7.29
N ARG A 197 -9.93 7.17 -8.20
CA ARG A 197 -10.90 8.28 -8.20
C ARG A 197 -12.34 7.83 -8.42
N GLY A 198 -12.57 6.73 -9.12
CA GLY A 198 -13.89 6.16 -9.39
C GLY A 198 -14.37 5.17 -8.34
N SER A 199 -13.64 4.97 -7.26
CA SER A 199 -14.11 4.16 -6.12
C SER A 199 -15.21 4.90 -5.36
N THR A 200 -16.24 4.18 -4.90
CA THR A 200 -17.40 4.73 -4.18
C THR A 200 -17.71 3.89 -2.95
#